data_3c321247b29ee0d7d76f4b246cb79f59
#
_entry.id   3c321247b29ee0d7d76f4b246cb79f59
#
_cell.length_a   1.000
_cell.length_b   1.000
_cell.length_c   1.000
_cell.angle_alpha   90.00
_cell.angle_beta   90.00
_cell.angle_gamma   90.00
#
_symmetry.space_group_name_H-M   'P 1'
#
loop_
_entity.id
_entity.type
_entity.pdbx_description
1 polymer ?
#
loop_
_entity_poly.entity_id
_entity_poly.type
_entity_poly.pdbx_seq_one_letter_code
_entity_poly.pdbx_strand_id
1 'polypeptide(L)'
;MKFTNLLGIGASALIVAACTTNPITGRSSLQLANNSEILTMSAQEYRSTLGKSKVITGTADAKKVVNVGSRIKSAAERYYQSIGRSGDLANYNWEFNLIQSNELNAWCMPGGKVAVYTGILPVTKNENGLAVVMGHEVSHALAGHGNERISQAMVAQYGGAILGGSISNAQWANVFEAVYPIGSQVALLKYGRNQESEADQMGLYIMGMAGYDPREAIPFWERMEAASMGARQPEFLSTHPNPETRISDINKNLPKALEYYRAAGGKM
;
A
#
# COMPACT_ATOMS: atom_id res chain seq x y z
N MET A 1 -37.43 24.61 -23.69
CA MET A 1 -36.99 24.52 -22.27
C MET A 1 -37.14 23.08 -21.79
N LYS A 2 -36.11 22.44 -21.36
CA LYS A 2 -35.90 21.16 -20.62
C LYS A 2 -34.78 20.30 -21.26
N PHE A 3 -33.54 20.81 -21.21
CA PHE A 3 -32.34 20.00 -21.55
C PHE A 3 -31.28 19.95 -20.41
N THR A 4 -31.60 20.51 -19.23
CA THR A 4 -30.62 20.67 -18.14
C THR A 4 -30.56 19.51 -17.13
N ASN A 5 -31.50 18.55 -17.19
CA ASN A 5 -31.55 17.46 -16.17
C ASN A 5 -30.91 16.14 -16.60
N LEU A 6 -30.55 15.92 -17.88
CA LEU A 6 -29.95 14.66 -18.33
C LEU A 6 -28.44 14.59 -18.08
N LEU A 7 -27.73 15.72 -18.12
CA LEU A 7 -26.26 15.76 -17.87
C LEU A 7 -25.91 15.44 -16.43
N GLY A 8 -26.74 15.85 -15.46
CA GLY A 8 -26.49 15.57 -14.05
C GLY A 8 -26.62 14.09 -13.66
N ILE A 9 -27.55 13.38 -14.29
CA ILE A 9 -27.80 11.95 -14.00
C ILE A 9 -26.68 11.07 -14.59
N GLY A 10 -26.18 11.41 -15.79
CA GLY A 10 -25.10 10.68 -16.44
C GLY A 10 -23.75 10.79 -15.68
N ALA A 11 -23.42 11.98 -15.17
CA ALA A 11 -22.21 12.20 -14.40
C ALA A 11 -22.23 11.47 -13.05
N SER A 12 -23.38 11.47 -12.36
CA SER A 12 -23.54 10.75 -11.09
C SER A 12 -23.45 9.23 -11.28
N ALA A 13 -23.99 8.68 -12.36
CA ALA A 13 -23.94 7.26 -12.66
C ALA A 13 -22.51 6.78 -13.01
N LEU A 14 -21.70 7.58 -13.71
CA LEU A 14 -20.32 7.29 -14.02
C LEU A 14 -19.41 7.27 -12.78
N ILE A 15 -19.64 8.18 -11.84
CA ILE A 15 -18.87 8.24 -10.58
C ILE A 15 -19.17 7.02 -9.69
N VAL A 16 -20.44 6.59 -9.64
CA VAL A 16 -20.81 5.39 -8.85
C VAL A 16 -20.21 4.11 -9.44
N ALA A 17 -20.13 4.01 -10.77
CA ALA A 17 -19.55 2.84 -11.45
C ALA A 17 -18.01 2.71 -11.27
N ALA A 18 -17.33 3.80 -10.89
CA ALA A 18 -15.88 3.82 -10.66
C ALA A 18 -15.50 3.63 -9.19
N CYS A 19 -16.45 3.41 -8.28
CA CYS A 19 -16.18 3.12 -6.88
C CYS A 19 -15.91 1.63 -6.68
N THR A 20 -14.76 1.33 -6.08
CA THR A 20 -14.37 -0.04 -5.68
C THR A 20 -14.47 -0.16 -4.16
N THR A 21 -15.05 -1.27 -3.66
CA THR A 21 -15.16 -1.54 -2.22
C THR A 21 -14.10 -2.55 -1.80
N ASN A 22 -13.32 -2.20 -0.80
CA ASN A 22 -12.31 -3.07 -0.22
C ASN A 22 -12.98 -4.24 0.51
N PRO A 23 -12.64 -5.50 0.20
CA PRO A 23 -13.32 -6.66 0.78
C PRO A 23 -12.95 -6.92 2.25
N ILE A 24 -11.86 -6.35 2.75
CA ILE A 24 -11.38 -6.55 4.13
C ILE A 24 -12.01 -5.51 5.07
N THR A 25 -12.06 -4.24 4.64
CA THR A 25 -12.46 -3.11 5.48
C THR A 25 -13.87 -2.60 5.18
N GLY A 26 -14.41 -2.90 3.99
CA GLY A 26 -15.68 -2.38 3.51
C GLY A 26 -15.61 -0.92 3.03
N ARG A 27 -14.42 -0.26 3.07
CA ARG A 27 -14.28 1.11 2.58
C ARG A 27 -14.40 1.16 1.06
N SER A 28 -15.17 2.13 0.57
CA SER A 28 -15.27 2.42 -0.87
C SER A 28 -14.33 3.56 -1.24
N SER A 29 -13.67 3.42 -2.40
CA SER A 29 -12.77 4.42 -2.95
C SER A 29 -13.00 4.63 -4.45
N LEU A 30 -12.72 5.84 -4.93
CA LEU A 30 -12.78 6.18 -6.35
C LEU A 30 -11.53 5.65 -7.06
N GLN A 31 -11.69 4.77 -8.04
CA GLN A 31 -10.60 4.19 -8.83
C GLN A 31 -10.93 4.30 -10.33
N LEU A 32 -10.59 5.44 -10.93
CA LEU A 32 -10.84 5.76 -12.33
C LEU A 32 -9.80 5.20 -13.28
N ALA A 33 -8.57 5.04 -12.80
CA ALA A 33 -7.47 4.61 -13.64
C ALA A 33 -7.58 3.11 -13.97
N ASN A 34 -7.21 2.75 -15.20
CA ASN A 34 -7.17 1.37 -15.63
C ASN A 34 -6.10 0.60 -14.84
N ASN A 35 -6.52 -0.44 -14.12
CA ASN A 35 -5.62 -1.23 -13.29
C ASN A 35 -4.46 -1.86 -14.10
N SER A 36 -4.69 -2.32 -15.33
CA SER A 36 -3.63 -2.93 -16.15
C SER A 36 -2.54 -1.92 -16.54
N GLU A 37 -2.91 -0.67 -16.80
CA GLU A 37 -1.96 0.42 -17.08
C GLU A 37 -1.15 0.77 -15.83
N ILE A 38 -1.81 0.91 -14.67
CA ILE A 38 -1.13 1.15 -13.39
C ILE A 38 -0.14 0.03 -13.08
N LEU A 39 -0.52 -1.23 -13.24
CA LEU A 39 0.37 -2.37 -13.00
C LEU A 39 1.59 -2.34 -13.94
N THR A 40 1.38 -1.98 -15.21
CA THR A 40 2.46 -1.87 -16.20
C THR A 40 3.43 -0.74 -15.83
N MET A 41 2.92 0.45 -15.55
CA MET A 41 3.74 1.60 -15.13
C MET A 41 4.47 1.32 -13.82
N SER A 42 3.81 0.71 -12.85
CA SER A 42 4.42 0.30 -11.57
C SER A 42 5.57 -0.68 -11.77
N ALA A 43 5.40 -1.67 -12.65
CA ALA A 43 6.46 -2.63 -12.95
C ALA A 43 7.66 -1.99 -13.68
N GLN A 44 7.42 -1.00 -14.54
CA GLN A 44 8.48 -0.23 -15.21
C GLN A 44 9.24 0.63 -14.23
N GLU A 45 8.52 1.37 -13.37
CA GLU A 45 9.12 2.25 -12.36
C GLU A 45 9.90 1.44 -11.32
N TYR A 46 9.36 0.30 -10.88
CA TYR A 46 10.07 -0.60 -9.97
C TYR A 46 11.41 -1.07 -10.56
N ARG A 47 11.43 -1.50 -11.82
CA ARG A 47 12.68 -1.90 -12.50
C ARG A 47 13.65 -0.74 -12.64
N SER A 48 13.14 0.46 -12.99
CA SER A 48 13.95 1.69 -13.07
C SER A 48 14.60 2.01 -11.72
N THR A 49 13.83 1.93 -10.64
CA THR A 49 14.32 2.18 -9.27
C THR A 49 15.37 1.15 -8.87
N LEU A 50 15.13 -0.15 -9.10
CA LEU A 50 16.11 -1.20 -8.80
C LEU A 50 17.41 -1.03 -9.60
N GLY A 51 17.31 -0.61 -10.87
CA GLY A 51 18.47 -0.37 -11.72
C GLY A 51 19.36 0.79 -11.26
N LYS A 52 18.79 1.73 -10.52
CA LYS A 52 19.51 2.89 -9.93
C LYS A 52 19.92 2.66 -8.48
N SER A 53 19.51 1.53 -7.88
CA SER A 53 19.71 1.23 -6.47
C SER A 53 20.70 0.10 -6.29
N LYS A 54 21.36 0.05 -5.13
CA LYS A 54 22.16 -1.11 -4.74
C LYS A 54 21.25 -2.14 -4.09
N VAL A 55 20.80 -3.11 -4.87
CA VAL A 55 19.99 -4.25 -4.40
C VAL A 55 20.91 -5.22 -3.65
N ILE A 56 20.51 -5.62 -2.45
CA ILE A 56 21.22 -6.59 -1.60
C ILE A 56 20.59 -7.96 -1.82
N THR A 57 21.45 -8.91 -2.22
CA THR A 57 21.05 -10.31 -2.45
C THR A 57 21.91 -11.27 -1.63
N GLY A 58 21.42 -12.47 -1.35
CA GLY A 58 22.17 -13.55 -0.73
C GLY A 58 22.43 -13.42 0.78
N THR A 59 22.25 -12.24 1.37
CA THR A 59 22.43 -12.00 2.80
C THR A 59 21.26 -12.57 3.63
N ALA A 60 21.48 -12.74 4.94
CA ALA A 60 20.42 -13.17 5.87
C ALA A 60 19.23 -12.19 5.85
N ASP A 61 19.48 -10.89 5.82
CA ASP A 61 18.43 -9.87 5.80
C ASP A 61 17.66 -9.86 4.48
N ALA A 62 18.33 -10.02 3.33
CA ALA A 62 17.66 -10.16 2.05
C ALA A 62 16.75 -11.41 2.02
N LYS A 63 17.22 -12.53 2.52
CA LYS A 63 16.41 -13.75 2.67
C LYS A 63 15.22 -13.55 3.59
N LYS A 64 15.42 -12.82 4.71
CA LYS A 64 14.34 -12.47 5.64
C LYS A 64 13.24 -11.64 4.95
N VAL A 65 13.61 -10.62 4.17
CA VAL A 65 12.65 -9.80 3.41
C VAL A 65 11.84 -10.66 2.43
N VAL A 66 12.51 -11.53 1.67
CA VAL A 66 11.84 -12.45 0.74
C VAL A 66 10.91 -13.43 1.46
N ASN A 67 11.35 -14.00 2.59
CA ASN A 67 10.55 -14.97 3.35
C ASN A 67 9.30 -14.31 3.95
N VAL A 68 9.45 -13.15 4.59
CA VAL A 68 8.33 -12.40 5.17
C VAL A 68 7.35 -12.00 4.07
N GLY A 69 7.86 -11.44 2.96
CA GLY A 69 7.04 -11.05 1.83
C GLY A 69 6.27 -12.22 1.20
N SER A 70 6.93 -13.37 1.02
CA SER A 70 6.30 -14.57 0.48
C SER A 70 5.17 -15.12 1.37
N ARG A 71 5.32 -15.04 2.68
CA ARG A 71 4.27 -15.44 3.63
C ARG A 71 3.09 -14.46 3.61
N ILE A 72 3.36 -13.15 3.56
CA ILE A 72 2.34 -12.10 3.43
C ILE A 72 1.57 -12.28 2.11
N LYS A 73 2.27 -12.44 0.98
CA LYS A 73 1.68 -12.78 -0.32
C LYS A 73 0.73 -13.97 -0.21
N SER A 74 1.23 -15.10 0.31
CA SER A 74 0.44 -16.33 0.41
C SER A 74 -0.79 -16.17 1.31
N ALA A 75 -0.70 -15.36 2.36
CA ALA A 75 -1.82 -15.04 3.23
C ALA A 75 -2.88 -14.20 2.49
N ALA A 76 -2.46 -13.16 1.78
CA ALA A 76 -3.35 -12.33 0.96
C ALA A 76 -4.05 -13.17 -0.12
N GLU A 77 -3.31 -13.98 -0.88
CA GLU A 77 -3.86 -14.83 -1.93
C GLU A 77 -4.90 -15.83 -1.38
N ARG A 78 -4.60 -16.51 -0.26
CA ARG A 78 -5.57 -17.41 0.40
C ARG A 78 -6.82 -16.67 0.87
N TYR A 79 -6.68 -15.47 1.43
CA TYR A 79 -7.82 -14.68 1.86
C TYR A 79 -8.71 -14.30 0.67
N TYR A 80 -8.14 -13.74 -0.40
CA TYR A 80 -8.90 -13.36 -1.60
C TYR A 80 -9.54 -14.58 -2.26
N GLN A 81 -8.89 -15.73 -2.26
CA GLN A 81 -9.46 -17.00 -2.72
C GLN A 81 -10.66 -17.42 -1.87
N SER A 82 -10.57 -17.32 -0.55
CA SER A 82 -11.64 -17.74 0.39
C SER A 82 -12.93 -16.92 0.23
N ILE A 83 -12.83 -15.71 -0.25
CA ILE A 83 -13.97 -14.80 -0.52
C ILE A 83 -14.39 -14.76 -2.00
N GLY A 84 -13.85 -15.65 -2.85
CA GLY A 84 -14.18 -15.74 -4.28
C GLY A 84 -13.64 -14.60 -5.14
N ARG A 85 -12.60 -13.89 -4.68
CA ARG A 85 -12.01 -12.72 -5.36
C ARG A 85 -10.57 -12.94 -5.83
N SER A 86 -10.16 -14.16 -6.13
CA SER A 86 -8.80 -14.46 -6.63
C SER A 86 -8.44 -13.66 -7.89
N GLY A 87 -9.44 -13.30 -8.70
CA GLY A 87 -9.26 -12.49 -9.92
C GLY A 87 -8.65 -11.11 -9.65
N ASP A 88 -8.86 -10.54 -8.47
CA ASP A 88 -8.32 -9.23 -8.09
C ASP A 88 -6.79 -9.24 -8.04
N LEU A 89 -6.20 -10.40 -7.74
CA LEU A 89 -4.75 -10.58 -7.63
C LEU A 89 -4.14 -11.34 -8.82
N ALA A 90 -4.93 -11.71 -9.83
CA ALA A 90 -4.46 -12.54 -10.96
C ALA A 90 -3.30 -11.92 -11.75
N ASN A 91 -3.23 -10.59 -11.80
CA ASN A 91 -2.19 -9.85 -12.49
C ASN A 91 -1.08 -9.32 -11.56
N TYR A 92 -1.07 -9.74 -10.29
CA TYR A 92 0.01 -9.40 -9.37
C TYR A 92 1.24 -10.26 -9.69
N ASN A 93 2.35 -9.59 -9.96
CA ASN A 93 3.65 -10.23 -10.14
C ASN A 93 4.58 -9.80 -8.98
N TRP A 94 4.44 -10.51 -7.86
CA TRP A 94 5.08 -10.20 -6.60
C TRP A 94 6.61 -10.24 -6.68
N GLU A 95 7.23 -9.19 -6.18
CA GLU A 95 8.69 -9.08 -6.03
C GLU A 95 9.03 -8.43 -4.70
N PHE A 96 10.06 -8.96 -4.01
CA PHE A 96 10.51 -8.49 -2.71
C PHE A 96 12.00 -8.26 -2.77
N ASN A 97 12.45 -7.01 -2.65
CA ASN A 97 13.86 -6.66 -2.71
C ASN A 97 14.29 -5.84 -1.49
N LEU A 98 15.53 -6.10 -1.03
CA LEU A 98 16.22 -5.30 -0.05
C LEU A 98 17.17 -4.34 -0.76
N ILE A 99 17.04 -3.05 -0.52
CA ILE A 99 17.85 -1.98 -1.11
C ILE A 99 18.76 -1.41 -0.03
N GLN A 100 20.04 -1.22 -0.35
CA GLN A 100 20.96 -0.53 0.54
C GLN A 100 20.62 0.96 0.56
N SER A 101 20.11 1.44 1.68
CA SER A 101 19.87 2.85 1.97
C SER A 101 19.86 3.06 3.48
N ASN A 102 20.33 4.21 3.93
CA ASN A 102 20.25 4.60 5.34
C ASN A 102 18.87 5.17 5.72
N GLU A 103 17.99 5.36 4.75
CA GLU A 103 16.64 5.85 4.98
C GLU A 103 15.80 4.80 5.70
N LEU A 104 15.04 5.23 6.71
CA LEU A 104 14.05 4.40 7.37
C LEU A 104 12.81 4.37 6.47
N ASN A 105 12.80 3.46 5.49
CA ASN A 105 11.71 3.39 4.52
C ASN A 105 11.46 1.97 4.01
N ALA A 106 10.24 1.73 3.55
CA ALA A 106 9.79 0.62 2.75
C ALA A 106 8.62 1.10 1.89
N TRP A 107 8.32 0.43 0.79
CA TRP A 107 7.19 0.79 -0.04
C TRP A 107 6.72 -0.40 -0.88
N CYS A 108 5.47 -0.35 -1.31
CA CYS A 108 4.88 -1.32 -2.24
C CYS A 108 4.13 -0.59 -3.35
N MET A 109 4.58 -0.79 -4.59
CA MET A 109 3.81 -0.34 -5.75
C MET A 109 2.72 -1.35 -6.13
N PRO A 110 1.67 -0.91 -6.84
CA PRO A 110 0.66 -1.79 -7.39
C PRO A 110 1.24 -3.00 -8.10
N GLY A 111 0.59 -4.15 -7.97
CA GLY A 111 1.08 -5.41 -8.52
C GLY A 111 2.07 -6.16 -7.63
N GLY A 112 2.24 -5.72 -6.36
CA GLY A 112 3.04 -6.42 -5.37
C GLY A 112 4.56 -6.21 -5.53
N LYS A 113 4.97 -5.02 -5.98
CA LYS A 113 6.38 -4.62 -6.15
C LYS A 113 6.89 -3.99 -4.87
N VAL A 114 7.50 -4.78 -3.99
CA VAL A 114 7.91 -4.39 -2.63
C VAL A 114 9.41 -4.14 -2.56
N ALA A 115 9.79 -3.01 -1.99
CA ALA A 115 11.16 -2.72 -1.59
C ALA A 115 11.24 -2.36 -0.11
N VAL A 116 12.25 -2.88 0.54
CA VAL A 116 12.59 -2.56 1.94
C VAL A 116 14.00 -1.98 1.94
N TYR A 117 14.21 -0.90 2.66
CA TYR A 117 15.52 -0.28 2.80
C TYR A 117 16.26 -0.83 4.02
N THR A 118 17.58 -1.00 3.91
CA THR A 118 18.38 -1.52 5.03
C THR A 118 18.26 -0.67 6.28
N GLY A 119 18.03 0.65 6.13
CA GLY A 119 17.89 1.59 7.24
C GLY A 119 16.71 1.30 8.17
N ILE A 120 15.61 0.65 7.69
CA ILE A 120 14.47 0.33 8.54
C ILE A 120 14.67 -0.93 9.39
N LEU A 121 15.63 -1.80 9.03
CA LEU A 121 15.83 -3.10 9.70
C LEU A 121 16.14 -2.98 11.20
N PRO A 122 16.93 -2.00 11.69
CA PRO A 122 17.12 -1.80 13.12
C PRO A 122 15.83 -1.49 13.88
N VAL A 123 14.86 -0.82 13.24
CA VAL A 123 13.57 -0.48 13.85
C VAL A 123 12.62 -1.69 13.83
N THR A 124 12.64 -2.49 12.78
CA THR A 124 11.85 -3.73 12.70
C THR A 124 12.33 -4.80 13.67
N LYS A 125 13.63 -4.84 14.01
CA LYS A 125 14.31 -5.78 14.91
C LYS A 125 14.24 -7.25 14.50
N ASN A 126 13.05 -7.76 14.17
CA ASN A 126 12.78 -9.17 13.90
C ASN A 126 11.78 -9.34 12.75
N GLU A 127 11.41 -10.58 12.43
CA GLU A 127 10.45 -10.87 11.36
C GLU A 127 9.03 -10.36 11.65
N ASN A 128 8.59 -10.32 12.91
CA ASN A 128 7.27 -9.77 13.26
C ASN A 128 7.23 -8.27 12.98
N GLY A 129 8.25 -7.50 13.40
CA GLY A 129 8.32 -6.06 13.10
C GLY A 129 8.50 -5.80 11.59
N LEU A 130 9.23 -6.66 10.88
CA LEU A 130 9.31 -6.57 9.42
C LEU A 130 7.94 -6.88 8.76
N ALA A 131 7.18 -7.81 9.32
CA ALA A 131 5.83 -8.13 8.85
C ALA A 131 4.83 -6.99 9.12
N VAL A 132 5.01 -6.20 10.18
CA VAL A 132 4.19 -4.99 10.41
C VAL A 132 4.36 -4.01 9.25
N VAL A 133 5.60 -3.63 8.93
CA VAL A 133 5.83 -2.64 7.85
C VAL A 133 5.48 -3.22 6.48
N MET A 134 5.87 -4.44 6.17
CA MET A 134 5.56 -5.04 4.87
C MET A 134 4.06 -5.33 4.70
N GLY A 135 3.37 -5.71 5.76
CA GLY A 135 1.92 -5.87 5.78
C GLY A 135 1.19 -4.56 5.52
N HIS A 136 1.65 -3.47 6.15
CA HIS A 136 1.14 -2.11 5.91
C HIS A 136 1.32 -1.69 4.43
N GLU A 137 2.54 -1.83 3.89
CA GLU A 137 2.85 -1.47 2.51
C GLU A 137 2.06 -2.29 1.48
N VAL A 138 2.00 -3.60 1.68
CA VAL A 138 1.20 -4.49 0.82
C VAL A 138 -0.27 -4.11 0.87
N SER A 139 -0.78 -3.69 2.04
CA SER A 139 -2.17 -3.26 2.20
C SER A 139 -2.50 -2.01 1.39
N HIS A 140 -1.57 -1.06 1.24
CA HIS A 140 -1.76 0.08 0.34
C HIS A 140 -1.97 -0.38 -1.11
N ALA A 141 -1.22 -1.37 -1.57
CA ALA A 141 -1.37 -1.92 -2.91
C ALA A 141 -2.68 -2.70 -3.07
N LEU A 142 -3.05 -3.54 -2.10
CA LEU A 142 -4.28 -4.35 -2.11
C LEU A 142 -5.55 -3.49 -2.00
N ALA A 143 -5.52 -2.40 -1.24
CA ALA A 143 -6.63 -1.45 -1.12
C ALA A 143 -6.76 -0.52 -2.34
N GLY A 144 -5.78 -0.55 -3.27
CA GLY A 144 -5.77 0.31 -4.43
C GLY A 144 -5.55 1.79 -4.12
N HIS A 145 -4.88 2.10 -3.00
CA HIS A 145 -4.64 3.49 -2.56
C HIS A 145 -3.87 4.30 -3.61
N GLY A 146 -2.99 3.67 -4.38
CA GLY A 146 -2.31 4.30 -5.50
C GLY A 146 -3.28 4.73 -6.60
N ASN A 147 -4.21 3.84 -7.00
CA ASN A 147 -5.26 4.17 -7.98
C ASN A 147 -6.19 5.27 -7.47
N GLU A 148 -6.63 5.18 -6.21
CA GLU A 148 -7.46 6.20 -5.57
C GLU A 148 -6.81 7.60 -5.65
N ARG A 149 -5.51 7.70 -5.38
CA ARG A 149 -4.77 8.97 -5.40
C ARG A 149 -4.54 9.50 -6.80
N ILE A 150 -4.21 8.62 -7.75
CA ILE A 150 -4.15 8.97 -9.17
C ILE A 150 -5.53 9.51 -9.59
N SER A 151 -6.60 8.84 -9.23
CA SER A 151 -7.97 9.25 -9.54
C SER A 151 -8.33 10.61 -8.95
N GLN A 152 -7.97 10.85 -7.69
CA GLN A 152 -8.15 12.14 -7.02
C GLN A 152 -7.37 13.26 -7.71
N ALA A 153 -6.10 13.00 -8.06
CA ALA A 153 -5.26 13.96 -8.79
C ALA A 153 -5.81 14.25 -10.19
N MET A 154 -6.28 13.21 -10.90
CA MET A 154 -6.93 13.35 -12.19
C MET A 154 -8.19 14.21 -12.11
N VAL A 155 -9.05 13.96 -11.13
CA VAL A 155 -10.26 14.78 -10.90
C VAL A 155 -9.90 16.23 -10.59
N ALA A 156 -8.89 16.45 -9.75
CA ALA A 156 -8.43 17.80 -9.39
C ALA A 156 -7.85 18.56 -10.59
N GLN A 157 -7.08 17.88 -11.43
CA GLN A 157 -6.36 18.52 -12.55
C GLN A 157 -7.19 18.59 -13.85
N TYR A 158 -8.02 17.57 -14.10
CA TYR A 158 -8.70 17.39 -15.40
C TYR A 158 -10.21 17.15 -15.28
N GLY A 159 -10.85 17.47 -14.15
CA GLY A 159 -12.24 17.10 -13.84
C GLY A 159 -13.25 17.29 -14.96
N GLY A 160 -13.18 18.42 -15.69
CA GLY A 160 -14.04 18.67 -16.85
C GLY A 160 -13.77 17.76 -18.03
N ALA A 161 -12.49 17.42 -18.31
CA ALA A 161 -12.09 16.53 -19.39
C ALA A 161 -12.43 15.07 -19.11
N ILE A 162 -12.37 14.64 -17.84
CA ILE A 162 -12.80 13.30 -17.42
C ILE A 162 -14.29 13.09 -17.76
N LEU A 163 -15.12 14.07 -17.46
CA LEU A 163 -16.55 14.00 -17.76
C LEU A 163 -16.85 13.96 -19.26
N GLY A 164 -15.95 14.52 -20.08
CA GLY A 164 -16.01 14.47 -21.53
C GLY A 164 -15.39 13.23 -22.18
N GLY A 165 -14.78 12.33 -21.41
CA GLY A 165 -14.08 11.15 -21.93
C GLY A 165 -12.78 11.48 -22.68
N SER A 166 -12.18 12.67 -22.47
CA SER A 166 -11.09 13.23 -23.28
C SER A 166 -9.71 13.14 -22.60
N ILE A 167 -9.45 12.11 -21.79
CA ILE A 167 -8.15 11.92 -21.12
C ILE A 167 -7.23 11.06 -21.99
N SER A 168 -6.07 11.59 -22.32
CA SER A 168 -5.04 10.89 -23.09
C SER A 168 -4.14 10.03 -22.19
N ASN A 169 -3.49 9.01 -22.78
CA ASN A 169 -2.48 8.19 -22.07
C ASN A 169 -1.32 9.03 -21.54
N ALA A 170 -0.94 10.12 -22.21
CA ALA A 170 0.10 11.04 -21.73
C ALA A 170 -0.33 11.76 -20.43
N GLN A 171 -1.59 12.14 -20.31
CA GLN A 171 -2.11 12.77 -19.09
C GLN A 171 -2.14 11.75 -17.92
N TRP A 172 -2.51 10.50 -18.19
CA TRP A 172 -2.40 9.43 -17.19
C TRP A 172 -0.95 9.21 -16.75
N ALA A 173 0.00 9.14 -17.68
CA ALA A 173 1.42 8.98 -17.39
C ALA A 173 1.96 10.15 -16.54
N ASN A 174 1.63 11.38 -16.89
CA ASN A 174 2.05 12.57 -16.13
C ASN A 174 1.52 12.55 -14.68
N VAL A 175 0.27 12.17 -14.48
CA VAL A 175 -0.29 12.04 -13.12
C VAL A 175 0.34 10.88 -12.38
N PHE A 176 0.58 9.74 -13.05
CA PHE A 176 1.27 8.61 -12.43
C PHE A 176 2.68 9.01 -11.95
N GLU A 177 3.46 9.69 -12.78
CA GLU A 177 4.80 10.19 -12.41
C GLU A 177 4.75 11.20 -11.25
N ALA A 178 3.72 12.05 -11.21
CA ALA A 178 3.52 12.97 -10.09
C ALA A 178 3.10 12.22 -8.79
N VAL A 179 2.37 11.12 -8.94
CA VAL A 179 1.92 10.25 -7.84
C VAL A 179 3.03 9.28 -7.39
N TYR A 180 3.87 8.81 -8.30
CA TYR A 180 5.01 7.93 -8.04
C TYR A 180 6.27 8.53 -8.68
N PRO A 181 6.90 9.54 -8.08
CA PRO A 181 8.06 10.21 -8.66
C PRO A 181 9.26 9.27 -8.79
N ILE A 182 9.92 9.34 -9.94
CA ILE A 182 11.08 8.54 -10.31
C ILE A 182 12.32 9.00 -9.54
N GLY A 183 13.06 8.06 -8.94
CA GLY A 183 14.36 8.32 -8.33
C GLY A 183 14.32 8.46 -6.80
N SER A 184 15.38 9.04 -6.21
CA SER A 184 15.60 9.14 -4.75
C SER A 184 14.54 9.91 -3.95
N GLN A 185 13.44 10.29 -4.57
CA GLN A 185 12.29 10.96 -3.96
C GLN A 185 10.99 10.17 -4.14
N VAL A 186 11.03 8.86 -3.93
CA VAL A 186 9.81 8.00 -3.87
C VAL A 186 8.80 8.46 -2.81
N ALA A 187 9.15 9.49 -2.10
CA ALA A 187 8.53 9.92 -0.86
C ALA A 187 7.45 10.97 -0.96
N LEU A 188 7.01 11.41 -2.11
CA LEU A 188 6.21 12.65 -2.13
C LEU A 188 4.71 12.48 -2.08
N LEU A 189 4.22 11.27 -1.85
CA LEU A 189 2.78 11.10 -1.77
C LEU A 189 2.32 10.70 -0.39
N LYS A 190 2.04 11.73 0.36
CA LYS A 190 1.37 11.63 1.65
C LYS A 190 0.03 10.92 1.50
N TYR A 191 -0.08 9.73 2.08
CA TYR A 191 -1.36 9.06 2.20
C TYR A 191 -2.30 9.84 3.13
N GLY A 192 -3.57 9.79 2.83
CA GLY A 192 -4.59 10.40 3.70
C GLY A 192 -4.80 9.57 4.97
N ARG A 193 -5.25 10.21 6.06
CA ARG A 193 -5.49 9.52 7.34
C ARG A 193 -6.34 8.26 7.23
N ASN A 194 -7.39 8.29 6.39
CA ASN A 194 -8.27 7.14 6.18
C ASN A 194 -7.55 5.99 5.47
N GLN A 195 -6.64 6.29 4.52
CA GLN A 195 -5.83 5.31 3.82
C GLN A 195 -4.81 4.67 4.77
N GLU A 196 -4.20 5.47 5.65
CA GLU A 196 -3.28 4.98 6.69
C GLU A 196 -4.00 4.04 7.67
N SER A 197 -5.15 4.46 8.23
CA SER A 197 -5.93 3.63 9.14
C SER A 197 -6.41 2.33 8.47
N GLU A 198 -6.75 2.38 7.19
CA GLU A 198 -7.12 1.19 6.41
C GLU A 198 -5.92 0.27 6.21
N ALA A 199 -4.75 0.82 5.85
CA ALA A 199 -3.53 0.03 5.67
C ALA A 199 -3.04 -0.59 6.98
N ASP A 200 -3.15 0.12 8.10
CA ASP A 200 -2.86 -0.42 9.43
C ASP A 200 -3.80 -1.59 9.79
N GLN A 201 -5.11 -1.45 9.60
CA GLN A 201 -6.08 -2.51 9.86
C GLN A 201 -5.82 -3.74 8.99
N MET A 202 -5.68 -3.55 7.68
CA MET A 202 -5.43 -4.65 6.74
C MET A 202 -4.09 -5.32 7.00
N GLY A 203 -3.04 -4.53 7.22
CA GLY A 203 -1.69 -5.01 7.50
C GLY A 203 -1.66 -5.88 8.75
N LEU A 204 -2.37 -5.45 9.81
CA LEU A 204 -2.50 -6.20 11.04
C LEU A 204 -3.19 -7.57 10.83
N TYR A 205 -4.24 -7.61 10.00
CA TYR A 205 -4.95 -8.85 9.68
C TYR A 205 -4.10 -9.77 8.80
N ILE A 206 -3.47 -9.23 7.75
CA ILE A 206 -2.66 -10.00 6.81
C ILE A 206 -1.41 -10.58 7.49
N MET A 207 -0.73 -9.81 8.36
CA MET A 207 0.41 -10.35 9.12
C MET A 207 -0.02 -11.49 10.05
N GLY A 208 -1.19 -11.37 10.71
CA GLY A 208 -1.76 -12.44 11.52
C GLY A 208 -2.05 -13.69 10.68
N MET A 209 -2.70 -13.55 9.51
CA MET A 209 -2.95 -14.64 8.56
C MET A 209 -1.66 -15.27 8.01
N ALA A 210 -0.58 -14.50 7.94
CA ALA A 210 0.75 -14.97 7.55
C ALA A 210 1.49 -15.69 8.70
N GLY A 211 0.90 -15.75 9.91
CA GLY A 211 1.47 -16.38 11.09
C GLY A 211 2.56 -15.55 11.76
N TYR A 212 2.51 -14.23 11.62
CA TYR A 212 3.29 -13.27 12.38
C TYR A 212 2.47 -12.68 13.52
N ASP A 213 3.12 -12.47 14.66
CA ASP A 213 2.44 -11.98 15.88
C ASP A 213 2.00 -10.52 15.73
N PRO A 214 0.70 -10.22 15.66
CA PRO A 214 0.23 -8.85 15.46
C PRO A 214 0.43 -7.96 16.70
N ARG A 215 0.77 -8.51 17.88
CA ARG A 215 1.11 -7.72 19.06
C ARG A 215 2.37 -6.88 18.87
N GLU A 216 3.24 -7.26 17.92
CA GLU A 216 4.44 -6.49 17.57
C GLU A 216 4.12 -5.14 16.92
N ALA A 217 2.90 -4.91 16.43
CA ALA A 217 2.55 -3.66 15.76
C ALA A 217 2.71 -2.44 16.68
N ILE A 218 2.27 -2.52 17.94
CA ILE A 218 2.38 -1.41 18.89
C ILE A 218 3.85 -1.07 19.18
N PRO A 219 4.69 -2.00 19.66
CA PRO A 219 6.10 -1.69 19.93
C PRO A 219 6.88 -1.31 18.67
N PHE A 220 6.48 -1.78 17.47
CA PHE A 220 7.08 -1.31 16.22
C PHE A 220 6.82 0.19 15.99
N TRP A 221 5.56 0.63 16.10
CA TRP A 221 5.23 2.04 15.88
C TRP A 221 5.81 2.96 16.96
N GLU A 222 5.90 2.51 18.22
CA GLU A 222 6.60 3.23 19.29
C GLU A 222 8.09 3.43 18.96
N ARG A 223 8.76 2.41 18.43
CA ARG A 223 10.16 2.53 17.96
C ARG A 223 10.30 3.44 16.76
N MET A 224 9.35 3.41 15.84
CA MET A 224 9.33 4.28 14.67
C MET A 224 9.16 5.75 15.10
N GLU A 225 8.27 6.01 16.06
CA GLU A 225 8.09 7.34 16.62
C GLU A 225 9.33 7.82 17.37
N ALA A 226 9.93 6.99 18.21
CA ALA A 226 11.18 7.29 18.89
C ALA A 226 12.32 7.63 17.91
N ALA A 227 12.40 6.92 16.79
CA ALA A 227 13.36 7.20 15.72
C ALA A 227 13.10 8.55 15.02
N SER A 228 11.88 9.10 15.12
CA SER A 228 11.50 10.40 14.55
C SER A 228 11.87 11.60 15.42
N MET A 229 12.17 11.39 16.70
CA MET A 229 12.54 12.46 17.63
C MET A 229 13.97 12.99 17.39
N GLY A 230 14.69 12.47 16.39
CA GLY A 230 16.00 12.95 15.96
C GLY A 230 15.92 14.21 15.07
N ALA A 231 17.10 14.71 14.65
CA ALA A 231 17.22 15.92 13.86
C ALA A 231 16.51 15.87 12.47
N ARG A 232 16.13 14.69 11.99
CA ARG A 232 15.45 14.48 10.71
C ARG A 232 14.33 13.47 10.89
N GLN A 233 13.12 13.86 10.50
CA GLN A 233 11.97 12.95 10.47
C GLN A 233 12.24 11.80 9.49
N PRO A 234 11.99 10.52 9.87
CA PRO A 234 12.09 9.39 8.95
C PRO A 234 11.25 9.59 7.70
N GLU A 235 11.79 9.21 6.56
CA GLU A 235 11.11 9.30 5.27
C GLU A 235 9.76 8.58 5.31
N PHE A 236 9.73 7.40 5.95
CA PHE A 236 8.50 6.64 6.15
C PHE A 236 7.38 7.45 6.81
N LEU A 237 7.67 8.21 7.85
CA LEU A 237 6.66 9.03 8.53
C LEU A 237 6.29 10.31 7.76
N SER A 238 7.11 10.72 6.78
CA SER A 238 6.77 11.84 5.90
C SER A 238 5.72 11.46 4.86
N THR A 239 5.76 10.21 4.38
CA THR A 239 4.81 9.64 3.42
C THR A 239 3.61 8.97 4.11
N HIS A 240 3.82 8.39 5.27
CA HIS A 240 2.84 7.70 6.11
C HIS A 240 2.67 8.45 7.44
N PRO A 241 1.92 9.56 7.45
CA PRO A 241 1.77 10.35 8.66
C PRO A 241 1.16 9.50 9.78
N ASN A 242 1.80 9.56 10.95
CA ASN A 242 1.29 8.84 12.12
C ASN A 242 -0.02 9.50 12.60
N PRO A 243 -1.19 8.86 12.44
CA PRO A 243 -2.41 9.39 13.01
C PRO A 243 -2.32 9.32 14.54
N GLU A 244 -2.81 10.36 15.22
CA GLU A 244 -2.88 10.39 16.69
C GLU A 244 -3.63 9.18 17.28
N THR A 245 -4.52 8.58 16.47
CA THR A 245 -5.33 7.43 16.85
C THR A 245 -4.68 6.08 16.53
N ARG A 246 -3.50 6.03 15.89
CA ARG A 246 -2.91 4.78 15.36
C ARG A 246 -2.85 3.67 16.41
N ILE A 247 -2.29 3.95 17.58
CA ILE A 247 -2.18 2.94 18.65
C ILE A 247 -3.57 2.51 19.16
N SER A 248 -4.51 3.45 19.26
CA SER A 248 -5.90 3.14 19.63
C SER A 248 -6.58 2.24 18.58
N ASP A 249 -6.40 2.56 17.30
CA ASP A 249 -6.98 1.81 16.18
C ASP A 249 -6.36 0.41 16.06
N ILE A 250 -5.04 0.26 16.30
CA ILE A 250 -4.38 -1.03 16.39
C ILE A 250 -4.97 -1.85 17.53
N ASN A 251 -5.10 -1.29 18.74
CA ASN A 251 -5.69 -1.98 19.89
C ASN A 251 -7.12 -2.46 19.60
N LYS A 252 -7.93 -1.64 18.92
CA LYS A 252 -9.29 -1.99 18.53
C LYS A 252 -9.34 -3.18 17.56
N ASN A 253 -8.39 -3.26 16.63
CA ASN A 253 -8.32 -4.30 15.60
C ASN A 253 -7.53 -5.55 16.05
N LEU A 254 -6.72 -5.44 17.10
CA LEU A 254 -5.84 -6.51 17.58
C LEU A 254 -6.58 -7.82 17.92
N PRO A 255 -7.76 -7.82 18.58
CA PRO A 255 -8.48 -9.06 18.86
C PRO A 255 -8.76 -9.88 17.59
N LYS A 256 -9.20 -9.22 16.52
CA LYS A 256 -9.47 -9.88 15.24
C LYS A 256 -8.20 -10.38 14.55
N ALA A 257 -7.12 -9.61 14.60
CA ALA A 257 -5.82 -10.04 14.08
C ALA A 257 -5.27 -11.27 14.82
N LEU A 258 -5.50 -11.36 16.13
CA LEU A 258 -5.12 -12.51 16.96
C LEU A 258 -5.95 -13.76 16.65
N GLU A 259 -7.21 -13.62 16.21
CA GLU A 259 -7.98 -14.75 15.69
C GLU A 259 -7.32 -15.33 14.44
N TYR A 260 -6.92 -14.47 13.48
CA TYR A 260 -6.20 -14.89 12.28
C TYR A 260 -4.84 -15.51 12.60
N TYR A 261 -4.11 -14.93 13.54
CA TYR A 261 -2.82 -15.46 13.99
C TYR A 261 -2.95 -16.86 14.59
N ARG A 262 -3.95 -17.09 15.46
CA ARG A 262 -4.26 -18.41 16.01
C ARG A 262 -4.65 -19.41 14.92
N ALA A 263 -5.49 -19.01 13.99
CA ALA A 263 -5.90 -19.85 12.86
C ALA A 263 -4.72 -20.24 11.95
N ALA A 264 -3.68 -19.40 11.90
CA ALA A 264 -2.42 -19.68 11.21
C ALA A 264 -1.41 -20.52 12.02
N GLY A 265 -1.79 -21.00 13.22
CA GLY A 265 -0.91 -21.79 14.10
C GLY A 265 -0.05 -20.97 15.06
N GLY A 266 -0.32 -19.68 15.20
CA GLY A 266 0.39 -18.80 16.11
C GLY A 266 0.13 -19.12 17.58
N LYS A 267 1.16 -18.99 18.41
CA LYS A 267 1.07 -19.23 19.86
C LYS A 267 0.68 -17.93 20.60
N MET A 268 -0.28 -18.06 21.50
CA MET A 268 -0.76 -16.94 22.34
C MET A 268 0.14 -16.75 23.55
#